data_8270da9aee11e833d3dff038eadb5785
#
_entry.id   8270da9aee11e833d3dff038eadb5785
#
_cell.length_a   1.000
_cell.length_b   1.000
_cell.length_c   1.000
_cell.angle_alpha   90.00
_cell.angle_beta   90.00
_cell.angle_gamma   90.00
#
_symmetry.space_group_name_H-M   'P 1'
#
loop_
_entity.id
_entity.type
_entity.pdbx_description
1 polymer ?
#
loop_
_entity_poly.entity_id
_entity_poly.type
_entity_poly.pdbx_seq_one_letter_code
_entity_poly.pdbx_strand_id
1 'polypeptide(L)'
;LLATFEDNMTRKRTELAILGDSLNTLKKFYNIYDAGSQGGQLAQNLTKAESEIIRGRARLEILENNPLIPQDTIQYIKADVRAYERELARLTSPNVKDDRLNLERFNEGLPKVSILGDLHFQGRKQLSYDLERYNQIMAAYKTDIPALQLVEIAETPRIKSRPGRTVIVLASVVAAFFFSILGALIADAYKDINWREVRGEE
;
A
#
# COMPACT_ATOMS: atom_id res chain seq x y z
N LEU A 1 20.51 11.21 -23.15
CA LEU A 1 19.64 10.44 -22.25
C LEU A 1 19.87 10.85 -20.79
N LEU A 2 21.12 10.90 -20.27
CA LEU A 2 21.42 11.37 -18.91
C LEU A 2 20.99 12.83 -18.70
N ALA A 3 21.37 13.75 -19.59
CA ALA A 3 20.98 15.14 -19.52
C ALA A 3 19.46 15.35 -19.50
N THR A 4 18.71 14.57 -20.29
CA THR A 4 17.24 14.59 -20.29
C THR A 4 16.65 14.10 -18.95
N PHE A 5 17.33 13.15 -18.30
CA PHE A 5 16.91 12.64 -17.00
C PHE A 5 17.14 13.68 -15.89
N GLU A 6 18.29 14.36 -15.91
CA GLU A 6 18.62 15.46 -14.98
C GLU A 6 17.66 16.63 -15.12
N ASP A 7 17.34 17.04 -16.34
CA ASP A 7 16.38 18.10 -16.60
C ASP A 7 14.98 17.74 -16.08
N ASN A 8 14.52 16.52 -16.35
CA ASN A 8 13.24 16.03 -15.83
C ASN A 8 13.21 16.00 -14.30
N MET A 9 14.28 15.58 -13.64
CA MET A 9 14.33 15.58 -12.17
C MET A 9 14.34 16.99 -11.59
N THR A 10 15.07 17.91 -12.23
CA THR A 10 15.10 19.32 -11.81
C THR A 10 13.72 19.94 -11.95
N ARG A 11 13.02 19.71 -13.06
CA ARG A 11 11.66 20.16 -13.25
C ARG A 11 10.70 19.59 -12.19
N LYS A 12 10.74 18.28 -11.93
CA LYS A 12 9.92 17.64 -10.88
C LYS A 12 10.21 18.21 -9.49
N ARG A 13 11.47 18.50 -9.15
CA ARG A 13 11.81 19.17 -7.87
C ARG A 13 11.17 20.54 -7.76
N THR A 14 11.22 21.32 -8.82
CA THR A 14 10.62 22.66 -8.87
C THR A 14 9.09 22.58 -8.72
N GLU A 15 8.44 21.66 -9.45
CA GLU A 15 7.00 21.41 -9.34
C GLU A 15 6.60 21.01 -7.92
N LEU A 16 7.37 20.12 -7.28
CA LEU A 16 7.14 19.71 -5.90
C LEU A 16 7.35 20.83 -4.88
N ALA A 17 8.31 21.72 -5.11
CA ALA A 17 8.50 22.89 -4.26
C ALA A 17 7.28 23.82 -4.33
N ILE A 18 6.82 24.13 -5.54
CA ILE A 18 5.60 24.95 -5.76
C ILE A 18 4.38 24.30 -5.10
N LEU A 19 4.22 22.98 -5.26
CA LEU A 19 3.13 22.23 -4.65
C LEU A 19 3.21 22.25 -3.12
N GLY A 20 4.40 22.13 -2.55
CA GLY A 20 4.66 22.24 -1.13
C GLY A 20 4.34 23.62 -0.56
N ASP A 21 4.72 24.67 -1.27
CA ASP A 21 4.40 26.06 -0.87
C ASP A 21 2.89 26.33 -0.94
N SER A 22 2.22 25.84 -1.98
CA SER A 22 0.77 25.90 -2.12
C SER A 22 0.06 25.17 -0.98
N LEU A 23 0.53 23.95 -0.63
CA LEU A 23 0.02 23.18 0.49
C LEU A 23 0.18 23.93 1.82
N ASN A 24 1.37 24.50 2.07
CA ASN A 24 1.63 25.28 3.28
C ASN A 24 0.73 26.52 3.35
N THR A 25 0.52 27.19 2.23
CA THR A 25 -0.38 28.35 2.14
C THR A 25 -1.81 27.96 2.47
N LEU A 26 -2.32 26.85 1.90
CA LEU A 26 -3.66 26.34 2.22
C LEU A 26 -3.79 25.92 3.68
N LYS A 27 -2.78 25.23 4.23
CA LYS A 27 -2.76 24.83 5.64
C LYS A 27 -2.86 26.05 6.56
N LYS A 28 -2.10 27.12 6.27
CA LYS A 28 -2.17 28.38 7.02
C LYS A 28 -3.51 29.07 6.84
N PHE A 29 -4.02 29.14 5.60
CA PHE A 29 -5.28 29.81 5.30
C PHE A 29 -6.46 29.17 6.02
N TYR A 30 -6.56 27.83 6.02
CA TYR A 30 -7.63 27.10 6.70
C TYR A 30 -7.31 26.73 8.16
N ASN A 31 -6.09 27.02 8.61
CA ASN A 31 -5.57 26.66 9.95
C ASN A 31 -5.61 25.13 10.20
N ILE A 32 -5.34 24.31 9.15
CA ILE A 32 -5.35 22.86 9.21
C ILE A 32 -3.93 22.34 9.08
N TYR A 33 -3.32 21.96 10.22
CA TYR A 33 -1.96 21.39 10.27
C TYR A 33 -1.96 19.87 10.44
N ASP A 34 -2.88 19.38 11.27
CA ASP A 34 -3.12 17.97 11.53
C ASP A 34 -4.62 17.69 11.49
N ALA A 35 -5.09 17.24 10.33
CA ALA A 35 -6.52 17.03 10.09
C ALA A 35 -7.15 16.00 11.04
N GLY A 36 -6.42 14.93 11.38
CA GLY A 36 -6.92 13.87 12.26
C GLY A 36 -7.10 14.36 13.69
N SER A 37 -6.06 14.93 14.27
CA SER A 37 -6.09 15.46 15.64
C SER A 37 -7.06 16.64 15.78
N GLN A 38 -6.99 17.61 14.85
CA GLN A 38 -7.84 18.79 14.88
C GLN A 38 -9.32 18.46 14.66
N GLY A 39 -9.64 17.53 13.75
CA GLY A 39 -11.01 17.07 13.53
C GLY A 39 -11.58 16.37 14.77
N GLY A 40 -10.77 15.51 15.42
CA GLY A 40 -11.15 14.87 16.68
C GLY A 40 -11.42 15.85 17.80
N GLN A 41 -10.54 16.84 17.99
CA GLN A 41 -10.74 17.91 19.00
C GLN A 41 -11.98 18.76 18.70
N LEU A 42 -12.20 19.12 17.45
CA LEU A 42 -13.37 19.89 17.03
C LEU A 42 -14.66 19.13 17.32
N ALA A 43 -14.73 17.84 16.97
CA ALA A 43 -15.87 16.98 17.27
C ALA A 43 -16.12 16.86 18.78
N GLN A 44 -15.08 16.66 19.58
CA GLN A 44 -15.18 16.61 21.04
C GLN A 44 -15.72 17.91 21.63
N ASN A 45 -15.21 19.07 21.18
CA ASN A 45 -15.67 20.36 21.66
C ASN A 45 -17.13 20.63 21.29
N LEU A 46 -17.55 20.25 20.07
CA LEU A 46 -18.95 20.34 19.65
C LEU A 46 -19.86 19.47 20.53
N THR A 47 -19.53 18.20 20.68
CA THR A 47 -20.31 17.26 21.51
C THR A 47 -20.36 17.71 22.96
N LYS A 48 -19.27 18.23 23.51
CA LYS A 48 -19.23 18.79 24.86
C LYS A 48 -20.16 19.98 25.00
N ALA A 49 -20.07 20.97 24.10
CA ALA A 49 -20.91 22.15 24.13
C ALA A 49 -22.41 21.79 24.04
N GLU A 50 -22.78 20.91 23.12
CA GLU A 50 -24.15 20.39 22.98
C GLU A 50 -24.63 19.70 24.24
N SER A 51 -23.81 18.81 24.82
CA SER A 51 -24.16 18.08 26.05
C SER A 51 -24.39 19.02 27.23
N GLU A 52 -23.52 20.03 27.38
CA GLU A 52 -23.67 20.98 28.49
C GLU A 52 -24.89 21.91 28.30
N ILE A 53 -25.22 22.28 27.06
CA ILE A 53 -26.46 23.01 26.76
C ILE A 53 -27.69 22.17 27.14
N ILE A 54 -27.74 20.91 26.74
CA ILE A 54 -28.85 19.99 27.03
C ILE A 54 -28.99 19.82 28.54
N ARG A 55 -27.89 19.53 29.25
CA ARG A 55 -27.88 19.38 30.72
C ARG A 55 -28.30 20.65 31.43
N GLY A 56 -27.76 21.78 30.99
CA GLY A 56 -28.10 23.08 31.58
C GLY A 56 -29.57 23.45 31.42
N ARG A 57 -30.13 23.22 30.23
CA ARG A 57 -31.55 23.45 29.96
C ARG A 57 -32.44 22.52 30.78
N ALA A 58 -32.11 21.22 30.89
CA ALA A 58 -32.85 20.28 31.73
C ALA A 58 -32.83 20.68 33.22
N ARG A 59 -31.66 21.15 33.72
CA ARG A 59 -31.55 21.69 35.09
C ARG A 59 -32.41 22.96 35.27
N LEU A 60 -32.40 23.86 34.31
CA LEU A 60 -33.21 25.09 34.38
C LEU A 60 -34.71 24.77 34.46
N GLU A 61 -35.19 23.84 33.66
CA GLU A 61 -36.61 23.39 33.68
C GLU A 61 -37.05 22.90 35.07
N ILE A 62 -36.16 22.10 35.74
CA ILE A 62 -36.44 21.59 37.08
C ILE A 62 -36.41 22.75 38.13
N LEU A 63 -35.43 23.65 38.04
CA LEU A 63 -35.21 24.71 39.04
C LEU A 63 -36.23 25.82 38.91
N GLU A 64 -36.63 26.21 37.69
CA GLU A 64 -37.65 27.23 37.46
C GLU A 64 -39.03 26.84 38.01
N ASN A 65 -39.34 25.55 38.07
CA ASN A 65 -40.56 24.99 38.62
C ASN A 65 -40.55 24.86 40.16
N ASN A 66 -39.42 25.20 40.83
CA ASN A 66 -39.30 25.08 42.28
C ASN A 66 -39.16 26.48 42.93
N PRO A 67 -40.21 26.98 43.65
CA PRO A 67 -40.17 28.33 44.23
C PRO A 67 -39.18 28.51 45.38
N LEU A 68 -38.60 27.44 45.90
CA LEU A 68 -37.63 27.50 47.00
C LEU A 68 -36.19 27.80 46.52
N ILE A 69 -35.94 27.84 45.23
CA ILE A 69 -34.60 28.02 44.65
C ILE A 69 -34.31 29.51 44.55
N PRO A 70 -33.11 30.00 45.02
CA PRO A 70 -32.69 31.36 44.85
C PRO A 70 -32.56 31.76 43.37
N GLN A 71 -33.03 32.94 43.02
CA GLN A 71 -32.99 33.48 41.65
C GLN A 71 -31.55 33.60 41.11
N ASP A 72 -30.59 33.84 41.97
CA ASP A 72 -29.16 33.94 41.60
C ASP A 72 -28.64 32.58 41.05
N THR A 73 -29.10 31.46 41.62
CA THR A 73 -28.74 30.12 41.13
C THR A 73 -29.29 29.90 39.72
N ILE A 74 -30.53 30.31 39.47
CA ILE A 74 -31.15 30.18 38.15
C ILE A 74 -30.43 31.10 37.14
N GLN A 75 -30.08 32.32 37.52
CA GLN A 75 -29.33 33.21 36.64
C GLN A 75 -27.93 32.71 36.33
N TYR A 76 -27.24 32.11 37.30
CA TYR A 76 -25.94 31.51 37.09
C TYR A 76 -26.00 30.39 36.03
N ILE A 77 -26.95 29.44 36.15
CA ILE A 77 -27.11 28.38 35.18
C ILE A 77 -27.54 28.91 33.81
N LYS A 78 -28.39 29.94 33.76
CA LYS A 78 -28.72 30.61 32.49
C LYS A 78 -27.50 31.23 31.81
N ALA A 79 -26.62 31.85 32.61
CA ALA A 79 -25.39 32.44 32.10
C ALA A 79 -24.43 31.34 31.54
N ASP A 80 -24.33 30.21 32.22
CA ASP A 80 -23.52 29.07 31.83
C ASP A 80 -24.03 28.46 30.51
N VAL A 81 -25.33 28.21 30.41
CA VAL A 81 -25.96 27.72 29.15
C VAL A 81 -25.70 28.69 28.00
N ARG A 82 -25.86 30.00 28.21
CA ARG A 82 -25.56 31.02 27.19
C ARG A 82 -24.08 31.03 26.80
N ALA A 83 -23.16 30.71 27.72
CA ALA A 83 -21.74 30.60 27.41
C ALA A 83 -21.45 29.44 26.45
N TYR A 84 -22.02 28.28 26.70
CA TYR A 84 -21.92 27.12 25.81
C TYR A 84 -22.64 27.32 24.47
N GLU A 85 -23.78 28.01 24.45
CA GLU A 85 -24.48 28.38 23.21
C GLU A 85 -23.60 29.32 22.34
N ARG A 86 -22.91 30.29 22.94
CA ARG A 86 -21.95 31.15 22.22
C ARG A 86 -20.75 30.34 21.72
N GLU A 87 -20.23 29.40 22.54
CA GLU A 87 -19.14 28.53 22.13
C GLU A 87 -19.55 27.66 20.96
N LEU A 88 -20.74 27.05 21.01
CA LEU A 88 -21.28 26.26 19.91
C LEU A 88 -21.45 27.11 18.64
N ALA A 89 -22.04 28.29 18.76
CA ALA A 89 -22.17 29.20 17.64
C ALA A 89 -20.82 29.62 17.07
N ARG A 90 -19.80 29.83 17.89
CA ARG A 90 -18.43 30.09 17.45
C ARG A 90 -17.81 28.93 16.68
N LEU A 91 -18.04 27.71 17.14
CA LEU A 91 -17.50 26.50 16.49
C LEU A 91 -18.19 26.17 15.17
N THR A 92 -19.45 26.60 14.98
CA THR A 92 -20.27 26.26 13.81
C THR A 92 -20.49 27.42 12.83
N SER A 93 -20.32 28.67 13.25
CA SER A 93 -20.64 29.84 12.41
C SER A 93 -19.57 30.16 11.38
N PRO A 94 -19.96 30.40 10.10
CA PRO A 94 -19.05 30.75 9.02
C PRO A 94 -18.42 32.14 9.16
N ASN A 95 -19.07 33.04 9.90
CA ASN A 95 -18.76 34.47 9.91
C ASN A 95 -17.88 34.94 11.08
N VAL A 96 -17.23 34.03 11.78
CA VAL A 96 -16.32 34.45 12.86
C VAL A 96 -15.04 34.98 12.27
N LYS A 97 -14.76 36.26 12.44
CA LYS A 97 -13.45 36.89 12.15
C LYS A 97 -12.31 36.36 13.03
N ASP A 98 -12.59 35.33 13.79
CA ASP A 98 -11.62 34.63 14.63
C ASP A 98 -10.78 33.69 13.75
N ASP A 99 -9.47 33.79 13.84
CA ASP A 99 -8.49 32.99 13.11
C ASP A 99 -8.46 31.53 13.59
N ARG A 100 -9.36 31.18 14.52
CA ARG A 100 -9.45 29.83 15.07
C ARG A 100 -10.18 28.89 14.13
N LEU A 101 -9.81 27.62 14.22
CA LEU A 101 -10.45 26.54 13.47
C LEU A 101 -11.91 26.41 13.92
N ASN A 102 -12.83 26.43 12.97
CA ASN A 102 -14.25 26.09 13.15
C ASN A 102 -14.66 25.00 12.17
N LEU A 103 -15.86 24.43 12.37
CA LEU A 103 -16.35 23.29 11.59
C LEU A 103 -16.45 23.60 10.09
N GLU A 104 -16.90 24.79 9.74
CA GLU A 104 -17.09 25.17 8.33
C GLU A 104 -15.75 25.36 7.61
N ARG A 105 -14.82 26.11 8.20
CA ARG A 105 -13.46 26.24 7.66
C ARG A 105 -12.75 24.89 7.55
N PHE A 106 -12.95 24.04 8.56
CA PHE A 106 -12.38 22.70 8.55
C PHE A 106 -12.96 21.87 7.40
N ASN A 107 -14.28 21.80 7.24
CA ASN A 107 -14.95 21.05 6.20
C ASN A 107 -14.63 21.57 4.79
N GLU A 108 -14.49 22.87 4.62
CA GLU A 108 -14.08 23.48 3.34
C GLU A 108 -12.61 23.22 3.02
N GLY A 109 -11.74 23.35 4.02
CA GLY A 109 -10.29 23.25 3.85
C GLY A 109 -9.77 21.83 3.79
N LEU A 110 -10.39 20.90 4.54
CA LEU A 110 -9.94 19.52 4.66
C LEU A 110 -9.75 18.81 3.31
N PRO A 111 -10.72 18.79 2.39
CA PRO A 111 -10.54 18.12 1.09
C PRO A 111 -9.43 18.77 0.26
N LYS A 112 -9.33 20.13 0.28
CA LYS A 112 -8.32 20.87 -0.47
C LYS A 112 -6.90 20.56 0.04
N VAL A 113 -6.72 20.58 1.36
CA VAL A 113 -5.44 20.25 2.02
C VAL A 113 -5.09 18.79 1.84
N SER A 114 -6.05 17.87 1.94
CA SER A 114 -5.83 16.43 1.75
C SER A 114 -5.40 16.10 0.32
N ILE A 115 -6.15 16.56 -0.69
CA ILE A 115 -5.82 16.32 -2.11
C ILE A 115 -4.41 16.84 -2.43
N LEU A 116 -4.10 18.07 -2.01
CA LEU A 116 -2.79 18.67 -2.29
C LEU A 116 -1.67 17.96 -1.50
N GLY A 117 -1.98 17.51 -0.28
CA GLY A 117 -1.08 16.70 0.54
C GLY A 117 -0.77 15.35 -0.10
N ASP A 118 -1.78 14.67 -0.62
CA ASP A 118 -1.63 13.38 -1.30
C ASP A 118 -0.83 13.52 -2.61
N LEU A 119 -1.11 14.57 -3.40
CA LEU A 119 -0.35 14.87 -4.61
C LEU A 119 1.12 15.16 -4.30
N HIS A 120 1.40 15.96 -3.26
CA HIS A 120 2.74 16.25 -2.82
C HIS A 120 3.47 14.98 -2.33
N PHE A 121 2.78 14.13 -1.56
CA PHE A 121 3.33 12.86 -1.08
C PHE A 121 3.64 11.91 -2.23
N GLN A 122 2.70 11.72 -3.16
CA GLN A 122 2.91 10.87 -4.35
C GLN A 122 4.04 11.39 -5.24
N GLY A 123 4.09 12.71 -5.46
CA GLY A 123 5.16 13.33 -6.23
C GLY A 123 6.54 13.15 -5.59
N ARG A 124 6.65 13.27 -4.26
CA ARG A 124 7.90 12.97 -3.53
C ARG A 124 8.31 11.51 -3.66
N LYS A 125 7.36 10.59 -3.56
CA LYS A 125 7.60 9.16 -3.73
C LYS A 125 8.10 8.85 -5.14
N GLN A 126 7.47 9.44 -6.16
CA GLN A 126 7.89 9.31 -7.56
C GLN A 126 9.30 9.86 -7.78
N LEU A 127 9.61 11.04 -7.25
CA LEU A 127 10.94 11.63 -7.33
C LEU A 127 12.00 10.74 -6.67
N SER A 128 11.66 10.10 -5.54
CA SER A 128 12.57 9.15 -4.86
C SER A 128 12.90 7.94 -5.75
N TYR A 129 11.90 7.36 -6.42
CA TYR A 129 12.13 6.26 -7.38
C TYR A 129 12.95 6.70 -8.60
N ASP A 130 12.68 7.90 -9.11
CA ASP A 130 13.42 8.43 -10.25
C ASP A 130 14.91 8.70 -9.89
N LEU A 131 15.16 9.18 -8.66
CA LEU A 131 16.53 9.36 -8.14
C LEU A 131 17.27 8.03 -7.96
N GLU A 132 16.60 7.01 -7.43
CA GLU A 132 17.18 5.68 -7.32
C GLU A 132 17.55 5.12 -8.70
N ARG A 133 16.62 5.23 -9.65
CA ARG A 133 16.84 4.78 -11.03
C ARG A 133 17.99 5.56 -11.72
N TYR A 134 18.05 6.87 -11.48
CA TYR A 134 19.16 7.68 -11.97
C TYR A 134 20.50 7.22 -11.39
N ASN A 135 20.57 6.96 -10.09
CA ASN A 135 21.77 6.48 -9.44
C ASN A 135 22.20 5.10 -9.98
N GLN A 136 21.27 4.20 -10.26
CA GLN A 136 21.55 2.90 -10.89
C GLN A 136 22.14 3.09 -12.30
N ILE A 137 21.54 3.95 -13.12
CA ILE A 137 22.05 4.27 -14.48
C ILE A 137 23.43 4.91 -14.42
N MET A 138 23.64 5.85 -13.47
CA MET A 138 24.93 6.50 -13.28
C MET A 138 26.00 5.53 -12.80
N ALA A 139 25.66 4.62 -11.90
CA ALA A 139 26.57 3.55 -11.46
C ALA A 139 26.97 2.66 -12.64
N ALA A 140 26.01 2.24 -13.45
CA ALA A 140 26.27 1.44 -14.65
C ALA A 140 27.10 2.19 -15.70
N TYR A 141 26.89 3.51 -15.84
CA TYR A 141 27.66 4.34 -16.79
C TYR A 141 29.08 4.60 -16.31
N LYS A 142 29.29 4.81 -15.01
CA LYS A 142 30.61 5.06 -14.41
C LYS A 142 31.46 3.79 -14.23
N THR A 143 30.80 2.66 -14.10
CA THR A 143 31.47 1.36 -14.03
C THR A 143 31.68 0.90 -15.45
N ASP A 144 32.94 0.73 -15.84
CA ASP A 144 33.32 0.15 -17.13
C ASP A 144 32.95 -1.34 -17.13
N ILE A 145 31.63 -1.61 -17.18
CA ILE A 145 31.11 -2.97 -17.28
C ILE A 145 31.32 -3.36 -18.74
N PRO A 146 32.21 -4.29 -19.05
CA PRO A 146 32.40 -4.72 -20.42
C PRO A 146 31.05 -5.21 -20.94
N ALA A 147 30.62 -4.69 -22.10
CA ALA A 147 29.33 -5.03 -22.72
C ALA A 147 29.17 -6.53 -22.99
N LEU A 148 30.27 -7.27 -22.94
CA LEU A 148 30.38 -8.71 -23.02
C LEU A 148 31.23 -9.20 -21.85
N GLN A 149 30.61 -9.75 -20.84
CA GLN A 149 31.29 -10.53 -19.83
C GLN A 149 31.53 -11.91 -20.47
N LEU A 150 32.77 -12.18 -20.90
CA LEU A 150 33.14 -13.49 -21.38
C LEU A 150 33.15 -14.44 -20.18
N VAL A 151 32.03 -15.14 -19.97
CA VAL A 151 31.85 -16.02 -18.81
C VAL A 151 32.72 -17.28 -18.99
N GLU A 152 32.90 -17.72 -20.24
CA GLU A 152 33.76 -18.86 -20.58
C GLU A 152 34.22 -18.73 -22.03
N ILE A 153 35.53 -18.97 -22.25
CA ILE A 153 36.06 -19.17 -23.61
C ILE A 153 35.58 -20.54 -24.07
N ALA A 154 34.97 -20.60 -25.26
CA ALA A 154 34.54 -21.84 -25.84
C ALA A 154 35.76 -22.76 -26.02
N GLU A 155 36.00 -23.67 -25.09
CA GLU A 155 36.97 -24.73 -25.23
C GLU A 155 36.33 -25.94 -25.89
N THR A 156 37.09 -26.65 -26.74
CA THR A 156 36.67 -27.94 -27.28
C THR A 156 36.49 -28.91 -26.11
N PRO A 157 35.36 -29.57 -25.98
CA PRO A 157 35.10 -30.43 -24.84
C PRO A 157 36.11 -31.57 -24.81
N ARG A 158 36.98 -31.59 -23.79
CA ARG A 158 38.00 -32.60 -23.57
C ARG A 158 37.40 -33.97 -23.18
N ILE A 159 36.18 -33.95 -22.66
CA ILE A 159 35.46 -35.18 -22.24
C ILE A 159 34.23 -35.33 -23.12
N LYS A 160 34.08 -36.53 -23.69
CA LYS A 160 32.90 -36.84 -24.50
C LYS A 160 31.63 -36.78 -23.67
N SER A 161 30.72 -35.87 -24.00
CA SER A 161 29.41 -35.70 -23.32
C SER A 161 28.39 -36.80 -23.63
N ARG A 162 28.72 -37.75 -24.52
CA ARG A 162 27.85 -38.87 -24.86
C ARG A 162 28.19 -40.09 -23.99
N PRO A 163 27.19 -40.92 -23.63
CA PRO A 163 27.46 -42.13 -22.86
C PRO A 163 28.52 -42.96 -23.56
N GLY A 164 29.54 -43.39 -22.81
CA GLY A 164 30.67 -44.12 -23.33
C GLY A 164 30.18 -45.39 -24.02
N ARG A 165 30.83 -45.82 -25.13
CA ARG A 165 30.48 -47.04 -25.88
C ARG A 165 30.34 -48.25 -24.97
N THR A 166 31.12 -48.34 -23.93
CA THR A 166 31.07 -49.37 -22.87
C THR A 166 29.73 -49.41 -22.14
N VAL A 167 29.13 -48.26 -21.83
CA VAL A 167 27.83 -48.20 -21.16
C VAL A 167 26.70 -48.69 -22.08
N ILE A 168 26.75 -48.33 -23.36
CA ILE A 168 25.77 -48.81 -24.35
C ILE A 168 25.89 -50.35 -24.54
N VAL A 169 27.10 -50.88 -24.67
CA VAL A 169 27.33 -52.29 -24.79
C VAL A 169 26.87 -53.06 -23.55
N LEU A 170 27.19 -52.54 -22.35
CA LEU A 170 26.75 -53.19 -21.11
C LEU A 170 25.21 -53.16 -20.97
N ALA A 171 24.56 -52.06 -21.29
CA ALA A 171 23.11 -51.95 -21.28
C ALA A 171 22.44 -52.93 -22.28
N SER A 172 23.00 -53.08 -23.48
CA SER A 172 22.48 -54.01 -24.48
C SER A 172 22.68 -55.51 -24.10
N VAL A 173 23.79 -55.84 -23.45
CA VAL A 173 24.00 -57.20 -22.91
C VAL A 173 23.01 -57.57 -21.83
N VAL A 174 22.80 -56.60 -20.87
CA VAL A 174 21.81 -56.78 -19.80
C VAL A 174 20.39 -56.93 -20.38
N ALA A 175 20.01 -56.08 -21.32
CA ALA A 175 18.72 -56.16 -21.98
C ALA A 175 18.55 -57.53 -22.72
N ALA A 176 19.56 -58.01 -23.51
CA ALA A 176 19.51 -59.25 -24.16
C ALA A 176 19.38 -60.46 -23.20
N PHE A 177 20.05 -60.41 -22.05
CA PHE A 177 19.93 -61.39 -20.98
C PHE A 177 18.49 -61.50 -20.43
N PHE A 178 17.86 -60.36 -20.11
CA PHE A 178 16.46 -60.34 -19.67
C PHE A 178 15.49 -60.86 -20.73
N PHE A 179 15.67 -60.47 -21.99
CA PHE A 179 14.85 -61.01 -23.09
C PHE A 179 15.06 -62.55 -23.32
N SER A 180 16.26 -63.06 -23.12
CA SER A 180 16.54 -64.46 -23.19
C SER A 180 15.82 -65.27 -22.11
N ILE A 181 15.83 -64.76 -20.84
CA ILE A 181 15.11 -65.38 -19.72
C ILE A 181 13.61 -65.38 -20.00
N LEU A 182 13.10 -64.26 -20.47
CA LEU A 182 11.66 -64.09 -20.75
C LEU A 182 11.23 -65.03 -21.89
N GLY A 183 12.04 -65.14 -22.93
CA GLY A 183 11.84 -66.12 -24.05
C GLY A 183 11.85 -67.54 -23.59
N ALA A 184 12.79 -67.94 -22.70
CA ALA A 184 12.85 -69.27 -22.13
C ALA A 184 11.61 -69.58 -21.27
N LEU A 185 11.18 -68.66 -20.42
CA LEU A 185 9.97 -68.80 -19.59
C LEU A 185 8.70 -68.96 -20.46
N ILE A 186 8.59 -68.17 -21.52
CA ILE A 186 7.47 -68.28 -22.46
C ILE A 186 7.52 -69.61 -23.17
N ALA A 187 8.68 -70.07 -23.67
CA ALA A 187 8.84 -71.33 -24.33
C ALA A 187 8.49 -72.50 -23.39
N ASP A 188 8.90 -72.47 -22.15
CA ASP A 188 8.57 -73.46 -21.14
C ASP A 188 7.07 -73.49 -20.79
N ALA A 189 6.45 -72.28 -20.60
CA ALA A 189 5.02 -72.12 -20.32
C ALA A 189 4.12 -72.64 -21.47
N TYR A 190 4.59 -72.57 -22.71
CA TYR A 190 3.84 -72.98 -23.88
C TYR A 190 4.25 -74.41 -24.40
N LYS A 191 5.19 -75.05 -23.75
CA LYS A 191 5.70 -76.39 -24.15
C LYS A 191 4.63 -77.51 -24.14
N ASP A 192 3.72 -77.39 -23.14
CA ASP A 192 2.69 -78.40 -22.94
C ASP A 192 1.37 -78.08 -23.64
N ILE A 193 1.30 -77.01 -24.41
CA ILE A 193 0.11 -76.64 -25.17
C ILE A 193 0.07 -77.35 -26.48
N ASN A 194 -0.94 -78.22 -26.66
CA ASN A 194 -1.17 -79.00 -27.89
C ASN A 194 -1.80 -78.03 -28.95
N TRP A 195 -0.95 -77.40 -29.76
CA TRP A 195 -1.35 -76.41 -30.77
C TRP A 195 -2.29 -76.96 -31.86
N ARG A 196 -2.35 -78.31 -32.02
CA ARG A 196 -3.29 -78.95 -32.94
C ARG A 196 -4.75 -78.84 -32.42
N GLU A 197 -4.96 -79.09 -31.16
CA GLU A 197 -6.32 -78.94 -30.53
C GLU A 197 -6.83 -77.48 -30.53
N VAL A 198 -5.94 -76.49 -30.34
CA VAL A 198 -6.33 -75.07 -30.35
C VAL A 198 -6.70 -74.59 -31.75
N ARG A 199 -6.16 -75.24 -32.80
CA ARG A 199 -6.39 -74.87 -34.20
C ARG A 199 -7.62 -75.52 -34.81
N GLY A 200 -8.27 -76.46 -34.12
CA GLY A 200 -9.50 -77.11 -34.58
C GLY A 200 -9.34 -77.93 -35.86
N GLU A 201 -8.13 -78.42 -36.14
CA GLU A 201 -7.88 -79.37 -37.23
C GLU A 201 -8.04 -80.82 -36.66
N GLU A 202 -9.24 -81.37 -36.87
CA GLU A 202 -9.44 -82.81 -36.74
C GLU A 202 -8.64 -83.61 -37.82
#